data_839a20fb62cc1d4f19ce2f620fac503e
#
_entry.id   839a20fb62cc1d4f19ce2f620fac503e
#
_cell.length_a   1.000
_cell.length_b   1.000
_cell.length_c   1.000
_cell.angle_alpha   90.00
_cell.angle_beta   90.00
_cell.angle_gamma   90.00
#
_symmetry.space_group_name_H-M   'P 1'
#
loop_
_entity.id
_entity.type
_entity.pdbx_description
1 polymer ?
#
loop_
_entity_poly.entity_id
_entity_poly.type
_entity_poly.pdbx_seq_one_letter_code
_entity_poly.pdbx_strand_id
1 'polypeptide(L)'
;MTEADIEIVLERAKERYSGVKPRIISDNGPQFIAKDFKEFIRISGMTHVRTSPYYPQSNGKIERWHKSLKGECIRAGTPLSLEDARRLVKRYVEHYNNVRLNSAIGYITPKDMLAGYQSEIQAERDRKLEAAREQRKNRRQRVA
;
A
#
# COMPACT_ATOMS: atom_id res chain seq x y z
N MET A 1 5.90 -4.68 20.66
CA MET A 1 6.69 -4.05 19.59
C MET A 1 7.48 -2.92 20.22
N THR A 2 8.79 -3.01 20.16
CA THR A 2 9.73 -2.04 20.71
C THR A 2 10.17 -1.05 19.61
N GLU A 3 10.89 0.02 19.97
CA GLU A 3 11.51 0.91 19.01
C GLU A 3 12.48 0.17 18.09
N ALA A 4 13.30 -0.74 18.62
CA ALA A 4 14.24 -1.53 17.85
C ALA A 4 13.56 -2.39 16.75
N ASP A 5 12.37 -2.94 17.03
CA ASP A 5 11.61 -3.69 16.04
C ASP A 5 11.23 -2.80 14.83
N ILE A 6 10.90 -1.53 15.11
CA ILE A 6 10.52 -0.58 14.07
C ILE A 6 11.74 -0.14 13.26
N GLU A 7 12.86 0.13 13.93
CA GLU A 7 14.12 0.49 13.30
C GLU A 7 14.58 -0.59 12.31
N ILE A 8 14.54 -1.87 12.72
CA ILE A 8 14.86 -3.01 11.85
C ILE A 8 13.97 -3.03 10.61
N VAL A 9 12.67 -2.77 10.75
CA VAL A 9 11.74 -2.72 9.60
C VAL A 9 12.08 -1.57 8.66
N LEU A 10 12.41 -0.40 9.21
CA LEU A 10 12.77 0.77 8.42
C LEU A 10 14.14 0.59 7.74
N GLU A 11 15.12 -0.03 8.38
CA GLU A 11 16.41 -0.36 7.76
C GLU A 11 16.24 -1.30 6.57
N ARG A 12 15.48 -2.38 6.72
CA ARG A 12 15.15 -3.30 5.61
C ARG A 12 14.44 -2.58 4.46
N ALA A 13 13.57 -1.62 4.79
CA ALA A 13 12.91 -0.81 3.77
C ALA A 13 13.90 0.11 3.02
N LYS A 14 14.87 0.71 3.73
CA LYS A 14 15.97 1.50 3.13
C LYS A 14 16.85 0.68 2.21
N GLU A 15 17.22 -0.52 2.64
CA GLU A 15 18.02 -1.44 1.81
C GLU A 15 17.28 -1.79 0.51
N ARG A 16 15.99 -2.08 0.62
CA ARG A 16 15.16 -2.46 -0.54
C ARG A 16 14.87 -1.29 -1.48
N TYR A 17 14.76 -0.07 -0.95
CA TYR A 17 14.44 1.14 -1.69
C TYR A 17 15.51 2.20 -1.45
N SER A 18 16.73 1.91 -1.92
CA SER A 18 17.88 2.79 -1.75
C SER A 18 17.63 4.17 -2.36
N GLY A 19 18.03 5.21 -1.65
CA GLY A 19 17.88 6.61 -2.09
C GLY A 19 16.50 7.23 -1.82
N VAL A 20 15.49 6.45 -1.37
CA VAL A 20 14.18 6.97 -0.99
C VAL A 20 14.20 7.41 0.48
N LYS A 21 13.75 8.63 0.75
CA LYS A 21 13.62 9.19 2.11
C LYS A 21 12.13 9.41 2.43
N PRO A 22 11.41 8.37 2.87
CA PRO A 22 9.98 8.48 3.12
C PRO A 22 9.69 9.35 4.34
N ARG A 23 8.51 9.96 4.35
CA ARG A 23 7.93 10.55 5.55
C ARG A 23 7.26 9.44 6.36
N ILE A 24 7.73 9.24 7.60
CA ILE A 24 7.13 8.30 8.54
C ILE A 24 5.99 9.02 9.26
N ILE A 25 4.81 8.43 9.23
CA ILE A 25 3.64 8.93 9.97
C ILE A 25 3.29 7.88 11.03
N SER A 26 3.21 8.29 12.30
CA SER A 26 2.87 7.40 13.40
C SER A 26 1.89 8.05 14.36
N ASP A 27 1.31 7.25 15.23
CA ASP A 27 0.65 7.72 16.44
C ASP A 27 1.67 8.20 17.50
N ASN A 28 1.19 8.47 18.71
CA ASN A 28 2.02 8.90 19.82
C ASN A 28 2.46 7.71 20.72
N GLY A 29 2.56 6.51 20.15
CA GLY A 29 3.05 5.36 20.88
C GLY A 29 4.45 5.59 21.48
N PRO A 30 4.78 5.00 22.66
CA PRO A 30 6.04 5.22 23.36
C PRO A 30 7.26 4.92 22.49
N GLN A 31 7.17 3.94 21.60
CA GLN A 31 8.23 3.55 20.68
C GLN A 31 8.59 4.64 19.66
N PHE A 32 7.64 5.53 19.31
CA PHE A 32 7.85 6.62 18.33
C PHE A 32 8.30 7.94 19.00
N ILE A 33 8.21 8.03 20.32
CA ILE A 33 8.68 9.21 21.07
C ILE A 33 10.05 8.99 21.71
N ALA A 34 10.55 7.75 21.71
CA ALA A 34 11.85 7.36 22.22
C ALA A 34 12.98 8.21 21.61
N LYS A 35 14.03 8.49 22.38
CA LYS A 35 15.17 9.28 21.92
C LYS A 35 15.92 8.57 20.80
N ASP A 36 16.12 7.28 20.94
CA ASP A 36 16.87 6.45 20.00
C ASP A 36 16.17 6.39 18.65
N PHE A 37 14.84 6.23 18.64
CA PHE A 37 14.06 6.32 17.40
C PHE A 37 14.18 7.68 16.71
N LYS A 38 14.14 8.77 17.44
CA LYS A 38 14.32 10.12 16.85
C LYS A 38 15.69 10.29 16.24
N GLU A 39 16.73 9.79 16.92
CA GLU A 39 18.12 9.85 16.43
C GLU A 39 18.28 8.96 15.19
N PHE A 40 17.72 7.76 15.18
CA PHE A 40 17.69 6.88 14.01
C PHE A 40 17.07 7.57 12.79
N ILE A 41 15.91 8.22 12.96
CA ILE A 41 15.22 8.96 11.89
C ILE A 41 16.11 10.11 11.36
N ARG A 42 16.75 10.87 12.27
CA ARG A 42 17.65 11.97 11.92
C ARG A 42 18.84 11.48 11.09
N ILE A 43 19.53 10.44 11.55
CA ILE A 43 20.70 9.86 10.87
C ILE A 43 20.29 9.27 9.52
N SER A 44 19.12 8.64 9.45
CA SER A 44 18.57 8.07 8.20
C SER A 44 18.13 9.14 7.19
N GLY A 45 18.11 10.41 7.56
CA GLY A 45 17.65 11.51 6.71
C GLY A 45 16.17 11.44 6.36
N MET A 46 15.38 10.72 7.17
CA MET A 46 13.92 10.61 7.02
C MET A 46 13.21 11.74 7.78
N THR A 47 11.93 11.93 7.48
CA THR A 47 11.07 12.85 8.24
C THR A 47 10.06 12.05 9.04
N HIS A 48 9.86 12.41 10.30
CA HIS A 48 8.83 11.81 11.16
C HIS A 48 7.76 12.83 11.53
N VAL A 49 6.51 12.47 11.32
CA VAL A 49 5.33 13.25 11.69
C VAL A 49 4.44 12.42 12.60
N ARG A 50 4.17 12.92 13.78
CA ARG A 50 3.22 12.30 14.71
C ARG A 50 1.82 12.83 14.45
N THR A 51 0.84 11.93 14.47
CA THR A 51 -0.56 12.33 14.34
C THR A 51 -1.01 13.09 15.59
N SER A 52 -1.84 14.11 15.40
CA SER A 52 -2.51 14.75 16.52
C SER A 52 -3.52 13.78 17.14
N PRO A 53 -3.66 13.78 18.49
CA PRO A 53 -4.69 12.98 19.18
C PRO A 53 -6.11 13.26 18.68
N TYR A 54 -6.35 14.46 18.17
CA TYR A 54 -7.66 14.91 17.68
C TYR A 54 -7.84 14.75 16.16
N TYR A 55 -6.86 14.20 15.45
CA TYR A 55 -6.91 14.01 13.99
C TYR A 55 -6.47 12.60 13.56
N PRO A 56 -7.26 11.55 13.88
CA PRO A 56 -6.92 10.16 13.61
C PRO A 56 -6.87 9.84 12.11
N GLN A 57 -7.46 10.67 11.25
CA GLN A 57 -7.51 10.46 9.79
C GLN A 57 -6.12 10.36 9.14
N SER A 58 -5.08 10.89 9.78
CA SER A 58 -3.69 10.80 9.30
C SER A 58 -3.19 9.36 9.14
N ASN A 59 -3.71 8.42 9.93
CA ASN A 59 -3.39 6.99 9.88
C ASN A 59 -4.37 6.17 9.04
N GLY A 60 -5.38 6.79 8.42
CA GLY A 60 -6.44 6.10 7.70
C GLY A 60 -5.97 5.18 6.57
N LYS A 61 -4.80 5.44 5.97
CA LYS A 61 -4.24 4.56 4.94
C LYS A 61 -3.80 3.22 5.49
N ILE A 62 -3.06 3.21 6.61
CA ILE A 62 -2.60 1.97 7.24
C ILE A 62 -3.76 1.23 7.91
N GLU A 63 -4.71 1.93 8.49
CA GLU A 63 -5.92 1.34 9.05
C GLU A 63 -6.74 0.62 7.98
N ARG A 64 -6.91 1.23 6.81
CA ARG A 64 -7.58 0.62 5.65
C ARG A 64 -6.83 -0.63 5.18
N TRP A 65 -5.50 -0.56 5.12
CA TRP A 65 -4.69 -1.72 4.75
C TRP A 65 -4.86 -2.86 5.77
N HIS A 66 -4.81 -2.57 7.08
CA HIS A 66 -5.07 -3.55 8.11
C HIS A 66 -6.48 -4.15 8.02
N LYS A 67 -7.49 -3.33 7.69
CA LYS A 67 -8.87 -3.80 7.49
C LYS A 67 -8.93 -4.80 6.33
N SER A 68 -8.30 -4.48 5.21
CA SER A 68 -8.20 -5.38 4.05
C SER A 68 -7.46 -6.67 4.40
N LEU A 69 -6.31 -6.60 5.05
CA LEU A 69 -5.55 -7.75 5.49
C LEU A 69 -6.38 -8.67 6.42
N LYS A 70 -7.03 -8.08 7.41
CA LYS A 70 -7.87 -8.84 8.35
C LYS A 70 -9.07 -9.50 7.65
N GLY A 71 -9.76 -8.77 6.78
CA GLY A 71 -10.97 -9.25 6.10
C GLY A 71 -10.67 -10.24 4.99
N GLU A 72 -9.76 -9.90 4.09
CA GLU A 72 -9.49 -10.65 2.86
C GLU A 72 -8.49 -11.81 3.07
N CYS A 73 -7.63 -11.72 4.09
CA CYS A 73 -6.58 -12.72 4.34
C CYS A 73 -6.84 -13.52 5.61
N ILE A 74 -6.82 -12.87 6.78
CA ILE A 74 -6.79 -13.59 8.07
C ILE A 74 -8.13 -14.28 8.34
N ARG A 75 -9.24 -13.56 8.22
CA ARG A 75 -10.59 -14.14 8.46
C ARG A 75 -10.97 -15.19 7.42
N ALA A 76 -10.64 -14.95 6.16
CA ALA A 76 -10.93 -15.89 5.09
C ALA A 76 -10.02 -17.14 5.14
N GLY A 77 -8.77 -16.97 5.54
CA GLY A 77 -7.79 -18.07 5.59
C GLY A 77 -7.81 -18.88 6.87
N THR A 78 -8.46 -18.41 7.95
CA THR A 78 -8.57 -19.08 9.26
C THR A 78 -7.31 -19.83 9.69
N PRO A 79 -6.15 -19.13 9.86
CA PRO A 79 -4.89 -19.80 10.15
C PRO A 79 -4.93 -20.54 11.49
N LEU A 80 -4.43 -21.76 11.51
CA LEU A 80 -4.42 -22.64 12.68
C LEU A 80 -3.14 -22.50 13.53
N SER A 81 -2.10 -21.89 12.97
CA SER A 81 -0.83 -21.67 13.64
C SER A 81 -0.22 -20.32 13.26
N LEU A 82 0.79 -19.87 14.02
CA LEU A 82 1.55 -18.66 13.69
C LEU A 82 2.28 -18.80 12.35
N GLU A 83 2.80 -19.99 12.06
CA GLU A 83 3.51 -20.26 10.82
C GLU A 83 2.56 -20.23 9.62
N ASP A 84 1.38 -20.80 9.78
CA ASP A 84 0.34 -20.76 8.78
C ASP A 84 -0.12 -19.31 8.51
N ALA A 85 -0.32 -18.53 9.57
CA ALA A 85 -0.62 -17.10 9.46
C ALA A 85 0.47 -16.33 8.69
N ARG A 86 1.75 -16.61 8.94
CA ARG A 86 2.86 -15.99 8.21
C ARG A 86 2.84 -16.33 6.72
N ARG A 87 2.56 -17.58 6.36
CA ARG A 87 2.43 -18.01 4.96
C ARG A 87 1.26 -17.31 4.27
N LEU A 88 0.11 -17.24 4.91
CA LEU A 88 -1.07 -16.57 4.40
C LEU A 88 -0.82 -15.09 4.18
N VAL A 89 -0.26 -14.40 5.15
CA VAL A 89 0.08 -12.97 5.06
C VAL A 89 1.10 -12.72 3.95
N LYS A 90 2.14 -13.54 3.83
CA LYS A 90 3.13 -13.40 2.75
C LYS A 90 2.49 -13.49 1.38
N ARG A 91 1.67 -14.52 1.12
CA ARG A 91 0.94 -14.67 -0.15
C ARG A 91 -0.03 -13.52 -0.42
N TYR A 92 -0.72 -13.06 0.62
CA TYR A 92 -1.63 -11.93 0.50
C TYR A 92 -0.90 -10.64 0.15
N VAL A 93 0.24 -10.35 0.77
CA VAL A 93 1.07 -9.16 0.46
C VAL A 93 1.57 -9.22 -0.98
N GLU A 94 2.02 -10.38 -1.46
CA GLU A 94 2.42 -10.58 -2.85
C GLU A 94 1.26 -10.32 -3.81
N HIS A 95 0.09 -10.89 -3.54
CA HIS A 95 -1.12 -10.67 -4.31
C HIS A 95 -1.56 -9.18 -4.28
N TYR A 96 -1.56 -8.57 -3.10
CA TYR A 96 -1.93 -7.16 -2.91
C TYR A 96 -1.05 -6.23 -3.74
N ASN A 97 0.26 -6.48 -3.75
CA ASN A 97 1.21 -5.63 -4.45
C ASN A 97 1.24 -5.83 -5.97
N ASN A 98 1.01 -7.06 -6.44
CA ASN A 98 1.24 -7.41 -7.85
C ASN A 98 -0.05 -7.65 -8.65
N VAL A 99 -1.18 -7.92 -8.01
CA VAL A 99 -2.40 -8.36 -8.69
C VAL A 99 -3.62 -7.53 -8.30
N ARG A 100 -3.77 -7.23 -7.00
CA ARG A 100 -4.94 -6.54 -6.49
C ARG A 100 -5.00 -5.09 -6.99
N LEU A 101 -6.08 -4.75 -7.68
CA LEU A 101 -6.32 -3.37 -8.12
C LEU A 101 -6.77 -2.50 -6.95
N ASN A 102 -6.20 -1.32 -6.84
CA ASN A 102 -6.46 -0.40 -5.74
C ASN A 102 -7.13 0.88 -6.27
N SER A 103 -8.36 1.12 -5.82
CA SER A 103 -9.16 2.28 -6.25
C SER A 103 -8.51 3.62 -5.91
N ALA A 104 -7.77 3.71 -4.79
CA ALA A 104 -7.11 4.95 -4.35
C ALA A 104 -5.96 5.41 -5.28
N ILE A 105 -5.49 4.52 -6.15
CA ILE A 105 -4.42 4.81 -7.13
C ILE A 105 -4.88 4.58 -8.58
N GLY A 106 -6.18 4.68 -8.84
CA GLY A 106 -6.73 4.56 -10.19
C GLY A 106 -6.91 3.13 -10.68
N TYR A 107 -7.22 2.19 -9.78
CA TYR A 107 -7.42 0.77 -10.10
C TYR A 107 -6.20 0.11 -10.78
N ILE A 108 -5.01 0.48 -10.36
CA ILE A 108 -3.77 -0.20 -10.72
C ILE A 108 -3.18 -0.92 -9.52
N THR A 109 -2.15 -1.75 -9.72
CA THR A 109 -1.45 -2.40 -8.63
C THR A 109 -0.45 -1.44 -7.96
N PRO A 110 -0.13 -1.61 -6.67
CA PRO A 110 0.96 -0.85 -6.04
C PRO A 110 2.29 -0.97 -6.79
N LYS A 111 2.58 -2.14 -7.38
CA LYS A 111 3.79 -2.37 -8.18
C LYS A 111 3.82 -1.50 -9.44
N ASP A 112 2.71 -1.44 -10.18
CA ASP A 112 2.62 -0.61 -11.39
C ASP A 112 2.73 0.88 -11.06
N MET A 113 2.14 1.29 -9.92
CA MET A 113 2.28 2.66 -9.42
C MET A 113 3.72 3.02 -9.11
N LEU A 114 4.47 2.14 -8.43
CA LEU A 114 5.89 2.35 -8.12
C LEU A 114 6.76 2.34 -9.39
N ALA A 115 6.39 1.56 -10.39
CA ALA A 115 7.07 1.53 -11.69
C ALA A 115 6.76 2.73 -12.59
N GLY A 116 5.80 3.59 -12.20
CA GLY A 116 5.42 4.77 -12.98
C GLY A 116 4.47 4.50 -14.14
N TYR A 117 3.88 3.31 -14.23
CA TYR A 117 3.00 2.91 -15.35
C TYR A 117 1.57 3.45 -15.28
N GLN A 118 1.25 4.28 -14.29
CA GLN A 118 -0.11 4.78 -14.07
C GLN A 118 -0.71 5.44 -15.32
N SER A 119 0.02 6.36 -15.93
CA SER A 119 -0.46 7.12 -17.10
C SER A 119 -0.65 6.22 -18.32
N GLU A 120 0.28 5.29 -18.55
CA GLU A 120 0.23 4.34 -19.67
C GLU A 120 -0.97 3.39 -19.55
N ILE A 121 -1.17 2.81 -18.35
CA ILE A 121 -2.31 1.92 -18.09
C ILE A 121 -3.63 2.67 -18.24
N GLN A 122 -3.72 3.93 -17.80
CA GLN A 122 -4.92 4.73 -17.97
C GLN A 122 -5.20 5.03 -19.43
N ALA A 123 -4.20 5.45 -20.20
CA ALA A 123 -4.34 5.72 -21.63
C ALA A 123 -4.79 4.47 -22.42
N GLU A 124 -4.26 3.29 -22.07
CA GLU A 124 -4.68 2.03 -22.67
C GLU A 124 -6.13 1.67 -22.36
N ARG A 125 -6.58 1.93 -21.14
CA ARG A 125 -7.99 1.73 -20.75
C ARG A 125 -8.93 2.66 -21.51
N ASP A 126 -8.56 3.93 -21.62
CA ASP A 126 -9.36 4.94 -22.32
C ASP A 126 -9.47 4.57 -23.81
N ARG A 127 -8.38 4.15 -24.44
CA ARG A 127 -8.38 3.64 -25.82
C ARG A 127 -9.30 2.43 -26.00
N LYS A 128 -9.25 1.46 -25.08
CA LYS A 128 -10.15 0.28 -25.14
C LYS A 128 -11.62 0.65 -24.94
N LEU A 129 -11.90 1.59 -24.05
CA LEU A 129 -13.26 2.08 -23.82
C LEU A 129 -13.80 2.80 -25.07
N GLU A 130 -13.00 3.63 -25.72
CA GLU A 130 -13.39 4.35 -26.93
C GLU A 130 -13.65 3.37 -28.06
N ALA A 131 -12.75 2.41 -28.30
CA ALA A 131 -12.95 1.37 -29.31
C ALA A 131 -14.23 0.54 -29.07
N ALA A 132 -14.52 0.21 -27.81
CA ALA A 132 -15.75 -0.51 -27.44
C ALA A 132 -17.03 0.35 -27.62
N ARG A 133 -16.95 1.67 -27.45
CA ARG A 133 -18.05 2.60 -27.72
C ARG A 133 -18.33 2.67 -29.22
N GLU A 134 -17.28 2.80 -30.03
CA GLU A 134 -17.39 2.85 -31.48
C GLU A 134 -17.97 1.56 -32.07
N GLN A 135 -17.50 0.40 -31.61
CA GLN A 135 -18.06 -0.90 -31.99
C GLN A 135 -19.56 -1.01 -31.68
N ARG A 136 -19.99 -0.55 -30.50
CA ARG A 136 -21.41 -0.56 -30.11
C ARG A 136 -22.24 0.38 -30.97
N LYS A 137 -21.70 1.57 -31.32
CA LYS A 137 -22.36 2.51 -32.21
C LYS A 137 -22.56 1.91 -33.61
N ASN A 138 -21.51 1.32 -34.18
CA ASN A 138 -21.54 0.69 -35.49
C ASN A 138 -22.49 -0.51 -35.56
N ARG A 139 -22.53 -1.31 -34.47
CA ARG A 139 -23.49 -2.43 -34.36
C ARG A 139 -24.95 -1.95 -34.35
N ARG A 140 -25.25 -0.86 -33.62
CA ARG A 140 -26.61 -0.28 -33.60
C ARG A 140 -27.04 0.25 -34.97
N GLN A 141 -26.13 0.88 -35.72
CA GLN A 141 -26.40 1.40 -37.06
C GLN A 141 -26.62 0.31 -38.09
N ARG A 142 -26.05 -0.90 -37.89
CA ARG A 142 -26.24 -2.04 -38.80
C ARG A 142 -27.54 -2.81 -38.57
N VAL A 143 -28.17 -2.62 -37.43
CA VAL A 143 -29.41 -3.32 -37.02
C VAL A 143 -30.63 -2.42 -37.16
N ALA A 144 -30.44 -1.13 -37.41
CA ALA A 144 -31.49 -0.17 -37.77
C ALA A 144 -31.63 -0.04 -39.29
#